data_09a79188d06fe4c1fc95f75dffb54eae
#
_entry.id   09a79188d06fe4c1fc95f75dffb54eae
#
_cell.length_a   1.000
_cell.length_b   1.000
_cell.length_c   1.000
_cell.angle_alpha   90.00
_cell.angle_beta   90.00
_cell.angle_gamma   90.00
#
_symmetry.space_group_name_H-M   'P 1'
#
loop_
_entity.id
_entity.type
_entity.pdbx_description
1 polymer ?
#
loop_
_entity_poly.entity_id
_entity_poly.type
_entity_poly.pdbx_seq_one_letter_code
_entity_poly.pdbx_strand_id
1 'polypeptide(L)'
;GWIPCTVKGGLFDPVEYIYNSNWRDADKVVWNQARWQNGMQAAHNHVVEPGKKIVCGHWHCSFGHAHYENKGGEFENDPDFSPYYGEGIIALDACTAFSKKVNCIVIDDEADFNVTTENER
;
A
#
# COMPACT_ATOMS: atom_id res chain seq x y z
N GLY A 1 15.38 -6.41 4.19
CA GLY A 1 13.98 -6.17 3.93
C GLY A 1 13.39 -5.07 4.79
N TRP A 2 12.32 -4.51 4.31
CA TRP A 2 11.60 -3.42 4.95
C TRP A 2 10.29 -3.94 5.54
N ILE A 3 10.02 -3.58 6.79
CA ILE A 3 8.79 -3.94 7.48
C ILE A 3 8.23 -2.67 8.10
N PRO A 4 7.08 -2.19 7.64
CA PRO A 4 6.42 -1.05 8.26
C PRO A 4 5.85 -1.45 9.62
N CYS A 5 6.04 -0.62 10.61
CA CYS A 5 5.47 -0.82 11.93
C CYS A 5 5.18 0.52 12.60
N THR A 6 4.34 0.51 13.61
CA THR A 6 4.17 1.69 14.48
C THR A 6 5.10 1.56 15.67
N VAL A 7 5.82 2.63 16.00
CA VAL A 7 6.86 2.61 17.04
C VAL A 7 6.28 2.30 18.42
N LYS A 8 5.10 2.79 18.70
CA LYS A 8 4.45 2.64 20.00
C LYS A 8 3.29 1.64 19.98
N GLY A 9 2.99 1.07 18.83
CA GLY A 9 1.92 0.09 18.68
C GLY A 9 0.50 0.66 18.71
N GLY A 10 0.33 1.97 18.73
CA GLY A 10 -0.98 2.62 18.68
C GLY A 10 -1.49 2.78 17.25
N LEU A 11 -2.82 2.75 17.09
CA LEU A 11 -3.46 2.87 15.78
C LEU A 11 -3.14 4.19 15.06
N PHE A 12 -2.89 5.25 15.84
CA PHE A 12 -2.62 6.59 15.33
C PHE A 12 -1.14 7.01 15.48
N ASP A 13 -0.30 6.10 15.94
CA ASP A 13 1.12 6.37 16.03
C ASP A 13 1.75 6.49 14.63
N PRO A 14 2.79 7.32 14.49
CA PRO A 14 3.49 7.42 13.21
C PRO A 14 3.98 6.06 12.74
N VAL A 15 3.76 5.78 11.47
CA VAL A 15 4.33 4.59 10.84
C VAL A 15 5.81 4.86 10.60
N GLU A 16 6.65 4.01 11.13
CA GLU A 16 8.07 3.93 10.81
C GLU A 16 8.33 2.58 10.18
N TYR A 17 9.54 2.37 9.69
CA TYR A 17 9.92 1.05 9.25
C TYR A 17 11.18 0.59 9.95
N ILE A 18 11.24 -0.68 10.20
CA ILE A 18 12.45 -1.35 10.68
C ILE A 18 13.10 -2.00 9.47
N TYR A 19 14.30 -1.54 9.13
CA TYR A 19 15.11 -2.23 8.13
C TYR A 19 15.84 -3.38 8.82
N ASN A 20 15.55 -4.58 8.35
CA ASN A 20 16.25 -5.78 8.79
C ASN A 20 16.75 -6.52 7.55
N SER A 21 18.06 -6.73 7.45
CA SER A 21 18.67 -7.51 6.37
C SER A 21 18.07 -8.93 6.30
N ASN A 22 17.69 -9.46 7.43
CA ASN A 22 16.98 -10.72 7.54
C ASN A 22 15.53 -10.51 8.03
N TRP A 23 14.72 -9.89 7.19
CA TRP A 23 13.33 -9.58 7.50
C TRP A 23 12.48 -10.79 7.88
N ARG A 24 12.90 -12.00 7.49
CA ARG A 24 12.21 -13.24 7.82
C ARG A 24 12.32 -13.61 9.30
N ASP A 25 13.37 -13.12 9.97
CA ASP A 25 13.61 -13.37 11.40
C ASP A 25 13.02 -12.31 12.32
N ALA A 26 12.27 -11.36 11.75
CA ALA A 26 11.59 -10.35 12.55
C ALA A 26 10.56 -10.97 13.49
N ASP A 27 10.38 -10.37 14.67
CA ASP A 27 9.43 -10.84 15.67
C ASP A 27 8.00 -10.90 15.13
N LYS A 28 7.24 -11.85 15.65
CA LYS A 28 5.81 -12.01 15.29
C LYS A 28 4.99 -10.74 15.50
N VAL A 29 5.33 -9.96 16.52
CA VAL A 29 4.64 -8.68 16.79
C VAL A 29 4.83 -7.72 15.61
N VAL A 30 6.05 -7.61 15.10
CA VAL A 30 6.37 -6.77 13.94
C VAL A 30 5.66 -7.28 12.69
N TRP A 31 5.69 -8.58 12.44
CA TRP A 31 4.97 -9.19 11.34
C TRP A 31 3.46 -8.95 11.40
N ASN A 32 2.87 -9.07 12.58
CA ASN A 32 1.45 -8.83 12.75
C ASN A 32 1.08 -7.38 12.45
N GLN A 33 1.90 -6.43 12.90
CA GLN A 33 1.70 -5.03 12.56
C GLN A 33 1.83 -4.78 11.05
N ALA A 34 2.88 -5.30 10.44
CA ALA A 34 3.17 -5.10 9.02
C ALA A 34 2.02 -5.54 8.10
N ARG A 35 1.31 -6.60 8.46
CA ARG A 35 0.17 -7.11 7.69
C ARG A 35 -1.00 -6.13 7.62
N TRP A 36 -1.16 -5.30 8.62
CA TRP A 36 -2.34 -4.44 8.79
C TRP A 36 -2.04 -2.97 8.54
N GLN A 37 -0.79 -2.63 8.24
CA GLN A 37 -0.43 -1.24 7.97
C GLN A 37 -1.04 -0.73 6.67
N ASN A 38 -1.40 0.55 6.69
CA ASN A 38 -1.82 1.25 5.50
C ASN A 38 -0.58 1.65 4.69
N GLY A 39 -0.28 0.87 3.65
CA GLY A 39 0.88 1.13 2.80
C GLY A 39 0.79 2.45 2.05
N MET A 40 -0.41 2.87 1.65
CA MET A 40 -0.61 4.14 0.96
C MET A 40 -0.30 5.32 1.87
N GLN A 41 -0.70 5.26 3.14
CA GLN A 41 -0.37 6.27 4.13
C GLN A 41 1.14 6.30 4.41
N ALA A 42 1.76 5.12 4.54
CA ALA A 42 3.20 5.03 4.73
C ALA A 42 3.96 5.67 3.57
N ALA A 43 3.58 5.40 2.34
CA ALA A 43 4.17 6.01 1.16
C ALA A 43 3.97 7.53 1.11
N HIS A 44 2.77 7.99 1.43
CA HIS A 44 2.46 9.42 1.51
C HIS A 44 3.35 10.14 2.54
N ASN A 45 3.67 9.47 3.62
CA ASN A 45 4.57 9.96 4.67
C ASN A 45 6.05 9.66 4.41
N HIS A 46 6.40 9.21 3.20
CA HIS A 46 7.76 8.87 2.78
C HIS A 46 8.43 7.75 3.58
N VAL A 47 7.63 6.86 4.15
CA VAL A 47 8.09 5.69 4.91
C VAL A 47 8.12 4.48 3.98
N VAL A 48 9.03 4.49 3.02
CA VAL A 48 9.22 3.43 2.04
C VAL A 48 10.68 3.09 1.85
N GLU A 49 10.97 1.87 1.41
CA GLU A 49 12.34 1.45 1.13
C GLU A 49 12.83 2.07 -0.17
N PRO A 50 13.95 2.83 -0.15
CA PRO A 50 14.49 3.42 -1.37
C PRO A 50 14.82 2.38 -2.44
N GLY A 51 14.55 2.71 -3.70
CA GLY A 51 14.87 1.86 -4.83
C GLY A 51 14.00 0.62 -5.00
N LYS A 52 12.92 0.51 -4.24
CA LYS A 52 11.98 -0.61 -4.32
C LYS A 52 10.54 -0.14 -4.43
N LYS A 53 9.70 -1.01 -4.96
CA LYS A 53 8.24 -0.85 -4.93
C LYS A 53 7.66 -1.90 -4.00
N ILE A 54 6.75 -1.47 -3.13
CA ILE A 54 5.99 -2.36 -2.28
C ILE A 54 4.62 -2.58 -2.93
N VAL A 55 4.24 -3.83 -3.06
CA VAL A 55 2.88 -4.18 -3.46
C VAL A 55 2.12 -4.60 -2.22
N CYS A 56 1.00 -3.97 -1.94
CA CYS A 56 0.25 -4.20 -0.71
C CYS A 56 -1.26 -4.36 -0.94
N GLY A 57 -1.91 -4.86 0.09
CA GLY A 57 -3.35 -4.98 0.19
C GLY A 57 -3.85 -4.51 1.56
N HIS A 58 -4.92 -5.11 2.03
CA HIS A 58 -5.64 -4.88 3.28
C HIS A 58 -6.38 -3.54 3.36
N TRP A 59 -5.71 -2.43 3.07
CA TRP A 59 -6.37 -1.15 2.90
C TRP A 59 -6.80 -0.99 1.45
N HIS A 60 -8.08 -0.72 1.24
CA HIS A 60 -8.64 -0.65 -0.11
C HIS A 60 -8.16 0.58 -0.86
N CYS A 61 -8.00 0.43 -2.17
CA CYS A 61 -7.42 1.47 -3.04
C CYS A 61 -8.19 2.78 -2.99
N SER A 62 -9.50 2.72 -2.74
CA SER A 62 -10.34 3.93 -2.64
C SER A 62 -9.91 4.88 -1.52
N PHE A 63 -9.26 4.38 -0.47
CA PHE A 63 -8.64 5.23 0.53
C PHE A 63 -7.59 6.16 -0.09
N GLY A 64 -6.66 5.61 -0.85
CA GLY A 64 -5.61 6.39 -1.50
C GLY A 64 -6.15 7.37 -2.53
N HIS A 65 -7.10 6.92 -3.34
CA HIS A 65 -7.73 7.79 -4.33
C HIS A 65 -8.50 8.94 -3.69
N ALA A 66 -9.23 8.67 -2.63
CA ALA A 66 -9.98 9.71 -1.93
C ALA A 66 -9.08 10.71 -1.18
N HIS A 67 -8.13 10.19 -0.42
CA HIS A 67 -7.33 11.03 0.49
C HIS A 67 -6.14 11.72 -0.18
N TYR A 68 -5.57 11.12 -1.24
CA TYR A 68 -4.34 11.63 -1.85
C TYR A 68 -4.51 12.12 -3.28
N GLU A 69 -5.59 11.74 -3.95
CA GLU A 69 -5.87 12.16 -5.32
C GLU A 69 -7.16 12.96 -5.45
N ASN A 70 -7.90 13.16 -4.38
CA ASN A 70 -9.21 13.84 -4.39
C ASN A 70 -10.22 13.18 -5.34
N LYS A 71 -10.23 11.88 -5.39
CA LYS A 71 -11.06 11.10 -6.29
C LYS A 71 -12.11 10.30 -5.51
N GLY A 72 -13.35 10.75 -5.50
CA GLY A 72 -14.45 10.06 -4.82
C GLY A 72 -14.28 9.99 -3.30
N GLY A 73 -14.99 9.10 -2.67
CA GLY A 73 -14.85 8.74 -1.27
C GLY A 73 -14.26 7.34 -1.08
N GLU A 74 -14.12 6.90 0.14
CA GLU A 74 -13.65 5.54 0.41
C GLU A 74 -14.71 4.50 0.02
N PHE A 75 -15.98 4.76 0.31
CA PHE A 75 -17.12 3.87 0.03
C PHE A 75 -18.31 4.58 -0.62
N GLU A 76 -18.35 5.89 -0.52
CA GLU A 76 -19.42 6.76 -1.02
C GLU A 76 -18.88 7.72 -2.08
N ASN A 77 -19.78 8.39 -2.81
CA ASN A 77 -19.40 9.39 -3.81
C ASN A 77 -18.49 8.83 -4.92
N ASP A 78 -18.94 7.77 -5.57
CA ASP A 78 -18.22 7.10 -6.64
C ASP A 78 -16.79 6.67 -6.25
N PRO A 79 -16.65 5.75 -5.29
CA PRO A 79 -15.35 5.29 -4.85
C PRO A 79 -14.58 4.63 -5.99
N ASP A 80 -13.30 4.97 -6.11
CA ASP A 80 -12.41 4.38 -7.10
C ASP A 80 -11.64 3.21 -6.45
N PHE A 81 -11.97 1.99 -6.84
CA PHE A 81 -11.31 0.77 -6.36
C PHE A 81 -10.24 0.24 -7.31
N SER A 82 -9.88 0.98 -8.36
CA SER A 82 -8.77 0.60 -9.24
C SER A 82 -7.44 0.64 -8.49
N PRO A 83 -6.39 -0.02 -9.00
CA PRO A 83 -5.09 0.02 -8.35
C PRO A 83 -4.61 1.43 -8.06
N TYR A 84 -4.06 1.62 -6.86
CA TYR A 84 -3.48 2.90 -6.47
C TYR A 84 -1.96 2.85 -6.64
N TYR A 85 -1.43 3.82 -7.37
CA TYR A 85 0.01 3.95 -7.63
C TYR A 85 0.55 5.19 -6.92
N GLY A 86 1.28 4.98 -5.86
CA GLY A 86 1.98 6.04 -5.13
C GLY A 86 3.50 5.92 -5.28
N GLU A 87 4.21 6.87 -4.72
CA GLU A 87 5.66 6.83 -4.68
C GLU A 87 6.13 5.64 -3.84
N GLY A 88 6.77 4.66 -4.49
CA GLY A 88 7.27 3.47 -3.83
C GLY A 88 6.23 2.41 -3.46
N ILE A 89 4.98 2.57 -3.89
CA ILE A 89 3.90 1.65 -3.53
C ILE A 89 2.92 1.40 -4.66
N ILE A 90 2.38 0.20 -4.69
CA ILE A 90 1.22 -0.19 -5.49
C ILE A 90 0.25 -0.89 -4.56
N ALA A 91 -0.94 -0.32 -4.37
CA ALA A 91 -2.00 -0.94 -3.59
C ALA A 91 -3.00 -1.60 -4.51
N LEU A 92 -3.40 -2.82 -4.19
CA LEU A 92 -4.24 -3.66 -5.06
C LEU A 92 -5.58 -4.05 -4.45
N ASP A 93 -5.83 -3.73 -3.19
CA ASP A 93 -7.07 -4.14 -2.55
C ASP A 93 -8.28 -3.39 -3.15
N ALA A 94 -9.06 -4.08 -3.94
CA ALA A 94 -10.27 -3.55 -4.55
C ALA A 94 -11.49 -3.59 -3.63
N CYS A 95 -11.34 -3.96 -2.36
CA CYS A 95 -12.46 -4.21 -1.45
C CYS A 95 -13.50 -5.14 -2.10
N THR A 96 -13.07 -6.30 -2.55
CA THR A 96 -13.82 -7.17 -3.48
C THR A 96 -15.22 -7.52 -2.99
N ALA A 97 -15.36 -7.74 -1.69
CA ALA A 97 -16.68 -8.05 -1.13
C ALA A 97 -17.71 -6.93 -1.35
N PHE A 98 -17.24 -5.68 -1.36
CA PHE A 98 -18.06 -4.50 -1.60
C PHE A 98 -18.12 -4.11 -3.08
N SER A 99 -16.96 -3.97 -3.71
CA SER A 99 -16.84 -3.47 -5.08
C SER A 99 -17.23 -4.49 -6.16
N LYS A 100 -17.15 -5.78 -5.84
CA LYS A 100 -17.29 -6.90 -6.79
C LYS A 100 -16.22 -6.88 -7.90
N LYS A 101 -15.09 -6.24 -7.65
CA LYS A 101 -13.95 -6.13 -8.55
C LYS A 101 -12.72 -6.80 -7.95
N VAL A 102 -11.81 -7.22 -8.80
CA VAL A 102 -10.49 -7.71 -8.42
C VAL A 102 -9.44 -6.92 -9.21
N ASN A 103 -8.44 -6.41 -8.51
CA ASN A 103 -7.30 -5.80 -9.15
C ASN A 103 -6.20 -6.84 -9.40
N CYS A 104 -5.55 -6.72 -10.52
CA CYS A 104 -4.43 -7.58 -10.90
C CYS A 104 -3.38 -6.75 -11.62
N ILE A 105 -2.11 -7.01 -11.29
CA ILE A 105 -0.97 -6.50 -12.06
C ILE A 105 -0.10 -7.67 -12.47
N VAL A 106 0.58 -7.55 -13.59
CA VAL A 106 1.56 -8.52 -14.04
C VAL A 106 2.95 -8.00 -13.70
N ILE A 107 3.72 -8.81 -13.00
CA ILE A 107 5.10 -8.51 -12.66
C ILE A 107 5.98 -9.51 -13.41
N ASP A 108 6.79 -9.01 -14.32
CA ASP A 108 7.77 -9.77 -15.07
C ASP A 108 9.08 -8.96 -15.21
N ASP A 109 10.07 -9.54 -15.89
CA ASP A 109 11.38 -8.91 -16.04
C ASP A 109 11.35 -7.61 -16.86
N GLU A 110 10.27 -7.35 -17.58
CA GLU A 110 10.08 -6.14 -18.39
C GLU A 110 9.17 -5.12 -17.75
N ALA A 111 8.63 -5.40 -16.58
CA ALA A 111 7.72 -4.49 -15.89
C ALA A 111 8.45 -3.21 -15.45
N ASP A 112 8.00 -2.08 -15.94
CA ASP A 112 8.50 -0.76 -15.54
C ASP A 112 7.51 -0.05 -14.64
N PHE A 113 7.77 -0.10 -13.34
CA PHE A 113 6.95 0.56 -12.34
C PHE A 113 7.29 2.03 -12.10
N ASN A 114 8.23 2.58 -12.85
CA ASN A 114 8.56 4.01 -12.79
C ASN A 114 7.61 4.85 -13.65
N VAL A 115 6.89 4.20 -14.54
CA VAL A 115 5.89 4.87 -15.38
C VAL A 115 4.56 4.85 -14.66
N THR A 116 4.12 6.02 -14.24
CA THR A 116 2.78 6.22 -13.70
C THR A 116 1.81 6.51 -14.83
N THR A 117 1.37 5.49 -15.50
CA THR A 117 0.26 5.60 -16.44
C THR A 117 -0.88 4.77 -15.94
N GLU A 118 -1.93 5.43 -15.60
CA GLU A 118 -3.12 4.85 -14.98
C GLU A 118 -3.85 3.88 -15.87
N ASN A 119 -3.68 3.98 -17.16
CA ASN A 119 -4.51 3.33 -18.16
C ASN A 119 -4.00 1.98 -18.61
N GLU A 120 -2.85 1.57 -18.15
CA GLU A 120 -2.18 0.35 -18.60
C GLU A 120 -2.31 -0.82 -17.65
N ARG A 121 -3.07 -0.61 -16.60
CA ARG A 121 -3.16 -1.60 -15.53
C ARG A 121 -4.58 -2.08 -15.33
#